data_e2c01513c709e771f46b0ded504012bc
#
_entry.id   e2c01513c709e771f46b0ded504012bc
#
_cell.length_a   1.000
_cell.length_b   1.000
_cell.length_c   1.000
_cell.angle_alpha   90.00
_cell.angle_beta   90.00
_cell.angle_gamma   90.00
#
_symmetry.space_group_name_H-M   'P 1'
#
loop_
_entity.id
_entity.type
_entity.pdbx_description
1 polymer ?
#
loop_
_entity_poly.entity_id
_entity_poly.type
_entity_poly.pdbx_seq_one_letter_code
_entity_poly.pdbx_strand_id
1 'polypeptide(L)'
;VAVADLNAAGAAAVATEVQAAAPACQVFAQPVDVADAAAVQGLADEATRRFGQVDIFCSNAGIILRKGLEASADDWQRIWEINVMAHIHAARAVLPQMLERGDGYFVNTVSAAGLLSQIGSAPYAVTKHAAIGFAEWLSITYGDRGIKVSCICPQGVQTNMLFGEKGERKGFLQEGSVTAEHVAAVTLEGVADERFLILPHPEVLEYYRRKGQDYDRWLRGMRRLHDKVMQEFGGIAV
;
A
#
# COMPACT_ATOMS: atom_id res chain seq x y z
N VAL A 1 -0.43 15.69 12.59
CA VAL A 1 -0.44 14.35 11.98
C VAL A 1 -1.48 13.50 12.69
N ALA A 2 -2.30 12.74 11.92
CA ALA A 2 -3.16 11.68 12.44
C ALA A 2 -2.50 10.32 12.19
N VAL A 3 -2.33 9.51 13.23
CA VAL A 3 -1.80 8.15 13.16
C VAL A 3 -2.95 7.18 13.41
N ALA A 4 -3.29 6.37 12.40
CA ALA A 4 -4.40 5.45 12.47
C ALA A 4 -3.94 4.01 12.18
N ASP A 5 -4.35 3.08 13.02
CA ASP A 5 -4.11 1.65 12.87
C ASP A 5 -5.23 0.88 13.59
N LEU A 6 -5.48 -0.37 13.18
CA LEU A 6 -6.35 -1.27 13.92
C LEU A 6 -5.79 -1.56 15.33
N ASN A 7 -4.46 -1.60 15.44
CA ASN A 7 -3.73 -1.74 16.70
C ASN A 7 -3.60 -0.38 17.39
N ALA A 8 -4.51 -0.09 18.33
CA ALA A 8 -4.52 1.16 19.09
C ALA A 8 -3.21 1.46 19.82
N ALA A 9 -2.56 0.42 20.39
CA ALA A 9 -1.28 0.59 21.10
C ALA A 9 -0.15 0.94 20.14
N GLY A 10 -0.10 0.31 18.97
CA GLY A 10 0.85 0.64 17.91
C GLY A 10 0.69 2.07 17.40
N ALA A 11 -0.55 2.48 17.12
CA ALA A 11 -0.84 3.86 16.71
C ALA A 11 -0.39 4.89 17.77
N ALA A 12 -0.66 4.62 19.05
CA ALA A 12 -0.25 5.50 20.15
C ALA A 12 1.28 5.58 20.30
N ALA A 13 2.00 4.47 20.13
CA ALA A 13 3.45 4.45 20.17
C ALA A 13 4.06 5.32 19.05
N VAL A 14 3.60 5.15 17.80
CA VAL A 14 4.05 5.96 16.67
C VAL A 14 3.72 7.45 16.87
N ALA A 15 2.53 7.78 17.40
CA ALA A 15 2.19 9.18 17.71
C ALA A 15 3.14 9.77 18.75
N THR A 16 3.57 8.99 19.74
CA THR A 16 4.55 9.41 20.74
C THR A 16 5.93 9.66 20.11
N GLU A 17 6.36 8.80 19.20
CA GLU A 17 7.61 8.96 18.46
C GLU A 17 7.59 10.22 17.57
N VAL A 18 6.49 10.46 16.85
CA VAL A 18 6.31 11.68 16.05
C VAL A 18 6.38 12.93 16.92
N GLN A 19 5.69 12.92 18.08
CA GLN A 19 5.72 14.07 19.01
C GLN A 19 7.11 14.31 19.59
N ALA A 20 7.87 13.25 19.85
CA ALA A 20 9.26 13.37 20.35
C ALA A 20 10.21 13.90 19.27
N ALA A 21 10.07 13.43 18.02
CA ALA A 21 10.90 13.86 16.89
C ALA A 21 10.56 15.30 16.42
N ALA A 22 9.32 15.71 16.53
CA ALA A 22 8.81 17.01 16.09
C ALA A 22 7.90 17.63 17.18
N PRO A 23 8.46 18.23 18.25
CA PRO A 23 7.65 18.72 19.39
C PRO A 23 6.62 19.80 19.03
N ALA A 24 6.82 20.54 17.96
CA ALA A 24 5.85 21.53 17.45
C ALA A 24 4.72 20.91 16.61
N CYS A 25 4.83 19.65 16.23
CA CYS A 25 3.82 18.96 15.44
C CYS A 25 2.63 18.59 16.34
N GLN A 26 1.42 18.96 15.92
CA GLN A 26 0.22 18.42 16.54
C GLN A 26 0.00 17.01 16.04
N VAL A 27 -0.15 16.04 16.93
CA VAL A 27 -0.37 14.63 16.60
C VAL A 27 -1.46 14.02 17.45
N PHE A 28 -2.23 13.10 16.86
CA PHE A 28 -3.13 12.22 17.62
C PHE A 28 -3.11 10.81 17.03
N ALA A 29 -3.46 9.84 17.86
CA ALA A 29 -3.65 8.44 17.45
C ALA A 29 -5.13 8.09 17.53
N GLN A 30 -5.61 7.26 16.60
CA GLN A 30 -6.99 6.74 16.58
C GLN A 30 -7.00 5.29 16.09
N PRO A 31 -7.66 4.36 16.83
CA PRO A 31 -7.90 3.03 16.30
C PRO A 31 -8.93 3.09 15.17
N VAL A 32 -8.59 2.49 14.02
CA VAL A 32 -9.42 2.49 12.81
C VAL A 32 -9.34 1.13 12.13
N ASP A 33 -10.48 0.48 11.89
CA ASP A 33 -10.58 -0.58 10.89
C ASP A 33 -10.85 0.08 9.54
N VAL A 34 -9.89 -0.01 8.62
CA VAL A 34 -9.99 0.60 7.28
C VAL A 34 -11.03 -0.08 6.38
N ALA A 35 -11.49 -1.28 6.76
CA ALA A 35 -12.61 -1.96 6.08
C ALA A 35 -13.97 -1.31 6.44
N ASP A 36 -14.04 -0.54 7.53
CA ASP A 36 -15.24 0.20 7.94
C ASP A 36 -15.22 1.62 7.38
N ALA A 37 -16.09 1.89 6.41
CA ALA A 37 -16.23 3.20 5.80
C ALA A 37 -16.56 4.31 6.81
N ALA A 38 -17.37 4.03 7.84
CA ALA A 38 -17.73 5.00 8.86
C ALA A 38 -16.56 5.32 9.78
N ALA A 39 -15.72 4.33 10.11
CA ALA A 39 -14.49 4.54 10.87
C ALA A 39 -13.47 5.41 10.11
N VAL A 40 -13.32 5.19 8.80
CA VAL A 40 -12.45 6.01 7.94
C VAL A 40 -12.98 7.45 7.81
N GLN A 41 -14.29 7.63 7.64
CA GLN A 41 -14.92 8.95 7.65
C GLN A 41 -14.69 9.66 8.99
N GLY A 42 -14.92 8.98 10.11
CA GLY A 42 -14.69 9.54 11.45
C GLY A 42 -13.23 9.97 11.70
N LEU A 43 -12.25 9.25 11.13
CA LEU A 43 -10.84 9.68 11.14
C LEU A 43 -10.64 11.00 10.38
N ALA A 44 -11.19 11.09 9.18
CA ALA A 44 -11.09 12.29 8.33
C ALA A 44 -11.77 13.51 9.00
N ASP A 45 -12.94 13.30 9.61
CA ASP A 45 -13.69 14.34 10.33
C ASP A 45 -12.91 14.84 11.55
N GLU A 46 -12.32 13.92 12.33
CA GLU A 46 -11.53 14.28 13.50
C GLU A 46 -10.21 14.98 13.11
N ALA A 47 -9.56 14.55 12.03
CA ALA A 47 -8.37 15.23 11.50
C ALA A 47 -8.73 16.67 11.03
N THR A 48 -9.83 16.81 10.30
CA THR A 48 -10.33 18.13 9.85
C THR A 48 -10.70 19.02 11.04
N ARG A 49 -11.36 18.46 12.06
CA ARG A 49 -11.73 19.20 13.29
C ARG A 49 -10.49 19.72 14.04
N ARG A 50 -9.40 18.93 14.11
CA ARG A 50 -8.18 19.30 14.85
C ARG A 50 -7.25 20.20 14.05
N PHE A 51 -7.12 19.96 12.76
CA PHE A 51 -6.07 20.57 11.94
C PHE A 51 -6.63 21.53 10.87
N GLY A 52 -7.97 21.61 10.72
CA GLY A 52 -8.63 22.47 9.74
C GLY A 52 -8.85 21.79 8.40
N GLN A 53 -7.92 20.94 7.96
CA GLN A 53 -8.01 20.21 6.69
C GLN A 53 -7.13 18.96 6.68
N VAL A 54 -7.33 18.10 5.66
CA VAL A 54 -6.46 16.98 5.35
C VAL A 54 -5.80 17.27 4.01
N ASP A 55 -4.48 17.51 4.01
CA ASP A 55 -3.71 17.80 2.79
C ASP A 55 -3.25 16.51 2.11
N ILE A 56 -2.77 15.55 2.89
CA ILE A 56 -2.27 14.27 2.42
C ILE A 56 -2.97 13.15 3.15
N PHE A 57 -3.53 12.19 2.42
CA PHE A 57 -4.07 10.96 2.98
C PHE A 57 -3.20 9.76 2.55
N CYS A 58 -2.53 9.12 3.52
CA CYS A 58 -1.73 7.93 3.29
C CYS A 58 -2.56 6.67 3.54
N SER A 59 -2.98 5.98 2.49
CA SER A 59 -3.65 4.68 2.56
C SER A 59 -2.58 3.58 2.57
N ASN A 60 -2.13 3.21 3.77
CA ASN A 60 -1.01 2.27 3.95
C ASN A 60 -1.43 0.88 4.44
N ALA A 61 -2.55 0.75 5.13
CA ALA A 61 -3.03 -0.52 5.66
C ALA A 61 -3.22 -1.57 4.55
N GLY A 62 -2.79 -2.79 4.82
CA GLY A 62 -2.90 -3.89 3.86
C GLY A 62 -2.54 -5.23 4.48
N ILE A 63 -3.07 -6.30 3.92
CA ILE A 63 -2.78 -7.67 4.33
C ILE A 63 -2.37 -8.52 3.13
N ILE A 64 -1.70 -9.62 3.41
CA ILE A 64 -1.41 -10.68 2.45
C ILE A 64 -2.02 -12.00 2.92
N LEU A 65 -2.69 -12.69 2.02
CA LEU A 65 -3.17 -14.07 2.21
C LEU A 65 -2.37 -14.97 1.28
N ARG A 66 -1.57 -15.88 1.86
CA ARG A 66 -0.73 -16.82 1.10
C ARG A 66 -1.54 -18.03 0.67
N LYS A 67 -2.51 -17.78 -0.21
CA LYS A 67 -3.45 -18.77 -0.72
C LYS A 67 -3.65 -18.57 -2.22
N GLY A 68 -3.92 -19.69 -2.92
CA GLY A 68 -4.34 -19.71 -4.32
C GLY A 68 -5.85 -19.84 -4.46
N LEU A 69 -6.30 -20.85 -5.22
CA LEU A 69 -7.72 -21.13 -5.43
C LEU A 69 -8.42 -21.71 -4.19
N GLU A 70 -7.66 -22.18 -3.20
CA GLU A 70 -8.17 -22.67 -1.92
C GLU A 70 -8.58 -21.54 -0.95
N ALA A 71 -8.36 -20.28 -1.31
CA ALA A 71 -8.86 -19.15 -0.55
C ALA A 71 -10.40 -19.16 -0.53
N SER A 72 -10.97 -19.10 0.67
CA SER A 72 -12.42 -19.06 0.85
C SER A 72 -13.03 -17.75 0.34
N ALA A 73 -14.35 -17.71 0.17
CA ALA A 73 -15.05 -16.46 -0.16
C ALA A 73 -14.80 -15.37 0.90
N ASP A 74 -14.76 -15.74 2.18
CA ASP A 74 -14.48 -14.82 3.28
C ASP A 74 -13.03 -14.28 3.24
N ASP A 75 -12.06 -15.13 2.87
CA ASP A 75 -10.67 -14.70 2.64
C ASP A 75 -10.61 -13.64 1.53
N TRP A 76 -11.29 -13.89 0.40
CA TRP A 76 -11.37 -12.96 -0.72
C TRP A 76 -12.05 -11.64 -0.33
N GLN A 77 -13.17 -11.73 0.38
CA GLN A 77 -13.90 -10.54 0.84
C GLN A 77 -13.03 -9.71 1.77
N ARG A 78 -12.42 -10.34 2.79
CA ARG A 78 -11.60 -9.63 3.76
C ARG A 78 -10.39 -8.91 3.13
N ILE A 79 -9.65 -9.58 2.25
CA ILE A 79 -8.50 -8.93 1.61
C ILE A 79 -8.96 -7.83 0.63
N TRP A 80 -10.11 -7.98 -0.01
CA TRP A 80 -10.70 -6.96 -0.87
C TRP A 80 -11.08 -5.71 -0.08
N GLU A 81 -11.74 -5.87 1.04
CA GLU A 81 -12.14 -4.75 1.91
C GLU A 81 -10.92 -3.95 2.39
N ILE A 82 -9.86 -4.64 2.80
CA ILE A 82 -8.68 -3.97 3.34
C ILE A 82 -7.78 -3.42 2.21
N ASN A 83 -7.47 -4.20 1.17
CA ASN A 83 -6.49 -3.80 0.16
C ASN A 83 -7.06 -2.95 -0.98
N VAL A 84 -8.40 -2.89 -1.14
CA VAL A 84 -9.06 -2.15 -2.22
C VAL A 84 -10.06 -1.15 -1.67
N MET A 85 -11.07 -1.60 -0.91
CA MET A 85 -12.14 -0.71 -0.46
C MET A 85 -11.63 0.38 0.49
N ALA A 86 -10.60 0.11 1.29
CA ALA A 86 -9.98 1.11 2.15
C ALA A 86 -9.48 2.35 1.37
N HIS A 87 -8.88 2.17 0.19
CA HIS A 87 -8.49 3.29 -0.68
C HIS A 87 -9.71 4.09 -1.17
N ILE A 88 -10.80 3.38 -1.48
CA ILE A 88 -12.05 4.01 -1.92
C ILE A 88 -12.72 4.77 -0.76
N HIS A 89 -12.72 4.19 0.46
CA HIS A 89 -13.24 4.85 1.66
C HIS A 89 -12.46 6.12 1.97
N ALA A 90 -11.12 6.06 1.91
CA ALA A 90 -10.27 7.23 2.08
C ALA A 90 -10.58 8.34 1.06
N ALA A 91 -10.69 7.98 -0.23
CA ALA A 91 -11.04 8.96 -1.25
C ALA A 91 -12.43 9.57 -1.01
N ARG A 92 -13.43 8.77 -0.68
CA ARG A 92 -14.78 9.29 -0.36
C ARG A 92 -14.79 10.26 0.81
N ALA A 93 -13.96 9.99 1.82
CA ALA A 93 -13.92 10.78 3.04
C ALA A 93 -13.27 12.16 2.84
N VAL A 94 -12.20 12.27 2.01
CA VAL A 94 -11.43 13.52 1.95
C VAL A 94 -11.46 14.23 0.59
N LEU A 95 -11.75 13.52 -0.51
CA LEU A 95 -11.77 14.10 -1.85
C LEU A 95 -12.71 15.30 -2.01
N PRO A 96 -13.94 15.33 -1.43
CA PRO A 96 -14.82 16.49 -1.57
C PRO A 96 -14.17 17.79 -1.09
N GLN A 97 -13.58 17.80 0.11
CA GLN A 97 -12.89 18.97 0.66
C GLN A 97 -11.61 19.33 -0.12
N MET A 98 -10.89 18.33 -0.66
CA MET A 98 -9.71 18.55 -1.51
C MET A 98 -10.10 19.21 -2.83
N LEU A 99 -11.18 18.77 -3.45
CA LEU A 99 -11.71 19.36 -4.70
C LEU A 99 -12.24 20.77 -4.52
N GLU A 100 -12.86 21.08 -3.38
CA GLU A 100 -13.36 22.41 -3.07
C GLU A 100 -12.24 23.46 -3.01
N ARG A 101 -11.08 23.08 -2.46
CA ARG A 101 -9.92 23.99 -2.40
C ARG A 101 -8.97 23.85 -3.60
N GLY A 102 -9.17 22.84 -4.47
CA GLY A 102 -8.31 22.59 -5.63
C GLY A 102 -6.92 22.07 -5.28
N ASP A 103 -6.76 21.44 -4.11
CA ASP A 103 -5.49 20.85 -3.68
C ASP A 103 -5.70 19.66 -2.73
N GLY A 104 -4.95 18.59 -2.97
CA GLY A 104 -4.97 17.38 -2.14
C GLY A 104 -4.08 16.28 -2.70
N TYR A 105 -3.65 15.37 -1.81
CA TYR A 105 -2.73 14.31 -2.18
C TYR A 105 -3.13 12.96 -1.59
N PHE A 106 -3.21 11.95 -2.43
CA PHE A 106 -3.36 10.55 -2.04
C PHE A 106 -2.05 9.78 -2.20
N VAL A 107 -1.56 9.19 -1.13
CA VAL A 107 -0.38 8.32 -1.14
C VAL A 107 -0.82 6.90 -0.82
N ASN A 108 -0.80 6.03 -1.82
CA ASN A 108 -1.33 4.67 -1.72
C ASN A 108 -0.19 3.64 -1.65
N THR A 109 -0.10 2.88 -0.57
CA THR A 109 0.83 1.75 -0.48
C THR A 109 0.25 0.55 -1.21
N VAL A 110 0.72 0.35 -2.44
CA VAL A 110 0.27 -0.76 -3.27
C VAL A 110 1.23 -1.95 -3.14
N SER A 111 2.07 -2.19 -4.09
CA SER A 111 3.13 -3.22 -4.16
C SER A 111 3.60 -3.36 -5.62
N ALA A 112 4.81 -3.85 -5.84
CA ALA A 112 5.24 -4.36 -7.15
C ALA A 112 4.30 -5.46 -7.68
N ALA A 113 3.61 -6.18 -6.80
CA ALA A 113 2.58 -7.16 -7.16
C ALA A 113 1.41 -6.55 -7.95
N GLY A 114 1.11 -5.27 -7.78
CA GLY A 114 0.08 -4.56 -8.55
C GLY A 114 0.50 -4.23 -9.98
N LEU A 115 1.79 -4.16 -10.24
CA LEU A 115 2.36 -3.94 -11.57
C LEU A 115 2.74 -5.25 -12.27
N LEU A 116 3.24 -6.19 -11.52
CA LEU A 116 3.78 -7.46 -12.02
C LEU A 116 2.81 -8.62 -11.77
N SER A 117 2.94 -9.28 -10.67
CA SER A 117 2.07 -10.31 -10.09
C SER A 117 2.70 -10.77 -8.76
N GLN A 118 2.01 -11.67 -8.05
CA GLN A 118 2.52 -12.30 -6.83
C GLN A 118 2.45 -13.82 -6.96
N ILE A 119 3.62 -14.49 -6.87
CA ILE A 119 3.68 -15.94 -6.74
C ILE A 119 3.17 -16.33 -5.35
N GLY A 120 2.34 -17.36 -5.26
CA GLY A 120 1.85 -17.91 -3.98
C GLY A 120 0.71 -17.14 -3.32
N SER A 121 0.20 -16.07 -3.94
CA SER A 121 -0.97 -15.35 -3.41
C SER A 121 -1.83 -14.77 -4.52
N ALA A 122 -2.87 -15.49 -4.91
CA ALA A 122 -3.83 -15.00 -5.90
C ALA A 122 -4.64 -13.80 -5.39
N PRO A 123 -5.20 -13.82 -4.14
CA PRO A 123 -5.96 -12.69 -3.63
C PRO A 123 -5.13 -11.41 -3.52
N TYR A 124 -3.86 -11.53 -3.13
CA TYR A 124 -2.96 -10.36 -3.04
C TYR A 124 -2.66 -9.78 -4.41
N ALA A 125 -2.30 -10.63 -5.39
CA ALA A 125 -2.04 -10.17 -6.75
C ALA A 125 -3.23 -9.42 -7.35
N VAL A 126 -4.44 -9.97 -7.22
CA VAL A 126 -5.66 -9.36 -7.74
C VAL A 126 -5.96 -8.03 -7.05
N THR A 127 -5.92 -7.98 -5.72
CA THR A 127 -6.25 -6.76 -4.97
C THR A 127 -5.24 -5.64 -5.19
N LYS A 128 -3.95 -5.96 -5.34
CA LYS A 128 -2.93 -4.93 -5.63
C LYS A 128 -3.02 -4.40 -7.06
N HIS A 129 -3.42 -5.20 -8.05
CA HIS A 129 -3.77 -4.70 -9.39
C HIS A 129 -5.01 -3.78 -9.34
N ALA A 130 -6.04 -4.17 -8.60
CA ALA A 130 -7.24 -3.34 -8.43
C ALA A 130 -6.92 -1.99 -7.76
N ALA A 131 -6.03 -1.96 -6.76
CA ALA A 131 -5.60 -0.73 -6.10
C ALA A 131 -4.85 0.21 -7.05
N ILE A 132 -3.97 -0.31 -7.95
CA ILE A 132 -3.34 0.50 -9.01
C ILE A 132 -4.42 1.07 -9.94
N GLY A 133 -5.33 0.25 -10.44
CA GLY A 133 -6.38 0.70 -11.35
C GLY A 133 -7.26 1.81 -10.74
N PHE A 134 -7.58 1.72 -9.46
CA PHE A 134 -8.29 2.79 -8.74
C PHE A 134 -7.46 4.07 -8.64
N ALA A 135 -6.19 3.96 -8.29
CA ALA A 135 -5.29 5.11 -8.18
C ALA A 135 -5.07 5.82 -9.52
N GLU A 136 -4.91 5.06 -10.63
CA GLU A 136 -4.83 5.59 -11.99
C GLU A 136 -6.11 6.33 -12.36
N TRP A 137 -7.28 5.72 -12.11
CA TRP A 137 -8.56 6.36 -12.37
C TRP A 137 -8.71 7.67 -11.60
N LEU A 138 -8.32 7.69 -10.32
CA LEU A 138 -8.37 8.88 -9.46
C LEU A 138 -7.48 10.00 -10.03
N SER A 139 -6.24 9.67 -10.40
CA SER A 139 -5.28 10.61 -10.99
C SER A 139 -5.76 11.16 -12.34
N ILE A 140 -6.26 10.30 -13.23
CA ILE A 140 -6.78 10.69 -14.53
C ILE A 140 -8.01 11.60 -14.40
N THR A 141 -8.90 11.29 -13.45
CA THR A 141 -10.19 11.99 -13.31
C THR A 141 -10.05 13.35 -12.64
N TYR A 142 -9.14 13.47 -11.67
CA TYR A 142 -9.06 14.66 -10.81
C TYR A 142 -7.71 15.38 -10.84
N GLY A 143 -6.73 14.89 -11.60
CA GLY A 143 -5.40 15.50 -11.67
C GLY A 143 -5.43 16.97 -12.08
N ASP A 144 -6.16 17.30 -13.14
CA ASP A 144 -6.33 18.69 -13.60
C ASP A 144 -7.16 19.56 -12.64
N ARG A 145 -7.70 18.97 -11.59
CA ARG A 145 -8.43 19.65 -10.51
C ARG A 145 -7.61 19.79 -9.23
N GLY A 146 -6.28 19.65 -9.33
CA GLY A 146 -5.34 19.81 -8.23
C GLY A 146 -5.19 18.59 -7.32
N ILE A 147 -5.67 17.41 -7.73
CA ILE A 147 -5.54 16.18 -6.91
C ILE A 147 -4.36 15.35 -7.38
N LYS A 148 -3.37 15.21 -6.52
CA LYS A 148 -2.16 14.43 -6.75
C LYS A 148 -2.34 13.01 -6.21
N VAL A 149 -1.74 12.03 -6.87
CA VAL A 149 -1.82 10.63 -6.47
C VAL A 149 -0.47 9.97 -6.65
N SER A 150 0.02 9.28 -5.63
CA SER A 150 1.19 8.42 -5.70
C SER A 150 0.87 6.99 -5.28
N CYS A 151 1.52 6.03 -5.95
CA CYS A 151 1.49 4.61 -5.61
C CYS A 151 2.89 4.14 -5.22
N ILE A 152 3.06 3.73 -3.97
CA ILE A 152 4.29 3.12 -3.49
C ILE A 152 4.24 1.64 -3.88
N CYS A 153 5.18 1.19 -4.71
CA CYS A 153 5.19 -0.16 -5.27
C CYS A 153 6.48 -0.93 -4.90
N PRO A 154 6.71 -1.26 -3.62
CA PRO A 154 7.87 -2.02 -3.19
C PRO A 154 7.74 -3.50 -3.56
N GLN A 155 8.89 -4.19 -3.63
CA GLN A 155 9.00 -5.65 -3.53
C GLN A 155 9.09 -6.06 -2.04
N GLY A 156 10.10 -6.84 -1.65
CA GLY A 156 10.30 -7.24 -0.27
C GLY A 156 10.68 -6.06 0.63
N VAL A 157 9.96 -5.87 1.73
CA VAL A 157 10.28 -4.89 2.78
C VAL A 157 10.46 -5.63 4.11
N GLN A 158 11.48 -5.27 4.88
CA GLN A 158 11.83 -5.90 6.16
C GLN A 158 10.81 -5.57 7.23
N THR A 159 9.69 -6.29 7.21
CA THR A 159 8.53 -6.14 8.09
C THR A 159 8.00 -7.50 8.53
N ASN A 160 7.12 -7.51 9.51
CA ASN A 160 6.44 -8.72 9.96
C ASN A 160 5.60 -9.37 8.83
N MET A 161 5.13 -8.60 7.85
CA MET A 161 4.43 -9.15 6.68
C MET A 161 5.34 -10.09 5.89
N LEU A 162 6.61 -9.77 5.73
CA LEU A 162 7.57 -10.59 4.96
C LEU A 162 8.24 -11.66 5.84
N PHE A 163 8.69 -11.31 7.04
CA PHE A 163 9.50 -12.18 7.88
C PHE A 163 8.71 -12.98 8.93
N GLY A 164 7.45 -12.63 9.20
CA GLY A 164 6.71 -13.12 10.35
C GLY A 164 7.06 -12.35 11.63
N GLU A 165 6.23 -12.46 12.65
CA GLU A 165 6.43 -11.75 13.93
C GLU A 165 7.73 -12.14 14.64
N LYS A 166 8.19 -13.39 14.44
CA LYS A 166 9.40 -13.93 15.05
C LYS A 166 10.54 -14.16 14.06
N GLY A 167 10.42 -13.65 12.82
CA GLY A 167 11.39 -13.89 11.76
C GLY A 167 11.42 -15.34 11.23
N GLU A 168 10.35 -16.10 11.47
CA GLU A 168 10.28 -17.52 11.15
C GLU A 168 9.99 -17.83 9.68
N ARG A 169 9.52 -16.84 8.92
CA ARG A 169 9.17 -17.04 7.50
C ARG A 169 10.41 -17.00 6.63
N LYS A 170 10.38 -17.80 5.58
CA LYS A 170 11.39 -17.80 4.52
C LYS A 170 10.70 -17.67 3.16
N GLY A 171 11.26 -16.87 2.26
CA GLY A 171 10.71 -16.68 0.94
C GLY A 171 11.66 -15.94 0.02
N PHE A 172 11.41 -16.01 -1.28
CA PHE A 172 12.30 -15.47 -2.33
C PHE A 172 12.40 -13.93 -2.35
N LEU A 173 11.48 -13.22 -1.70
CA LEU A 173 11.52 -11.76 -1.61
C LEU A 173 12.37 -11.24 -0.44
N GLN A 174 12.91 -12.12 0.39
CA GLN A 174 13.76 -11.70 1.51
C GLN A 174 15.15 -11.30 1.03
N GLU A 175 15.69 -12.03 0.08
CA GLU A 175 16.90 -11.63 -0.64
C GLU A 175 16.58 -10.37 -1.47
N GLY A 176 17.33 -9.30 -1.24
CA GLY A 176 17.07 -8.00 -1.86
C GLY A 176 15.99 -7.16 -1.20
N SER A 177 15.43 -7.59 -0.05
CA SER A 177 14.48 -6.75 0.70
C SER A 177 15.16 -5.50 1.27
N VAL A 178 14.43 -4.39 1.25
CA VAL A 178 14.87 -3.10 1.80
C VAL A 178 14.21 -2.83 3.16
N THR A 179 14.75 -1.89 3.93
CA THR A 179 14.17 -1.49 5.22
C THR A 179 12.94 -0.60 5.03
N ALA A 180 12.10 -0.51 6.07
CA ALA A 180 10.94 0.38 6.05
C ALA A 180 11.37 1.85 5.97
N GLU A 181 12.48 2.22 6.60
CA GLU A 181 13.06 3.57 6.56
C GLU A 181 13.51 3.95 5.14
N HIS A 182 14.10 3.01 4.38
CA HIS A 182 14.42 3.23 2.98
C HIS A 182 13.17 3.50 2.15
N VAL A 183 12.12 2.69 2.33
CA VAL A 183 10.83 2.90 1.63
C VAL A 183 10.26 4.27 1.98
N ALA A 184 10.30 4.68 3.25
CA ALA A 184 9.82 5.98 3.69
C ALA A 184 10.62 7.14 3.05
N ALA A 185 11.95 7.05 3.02
CA ALA A 185 12.80 8.07 2.39
C ALA A 185 12.49 8.24 0.89
N VAL A 186 12.43 7.13 0.15
CA VAL A 186 12.07 7.15 -1.29
C VAL A 186 10.65 7.65 -1.52
N THR A 187 9.74 7.39 -0.56
CA THR A 187 8.37 7.91 -0.62
C THR A 187 8.33 9.42 -0.46
N LEU A 188 9.06 9.98 0.50
CA LEU A 188 9.13 11.42 0.70
C LEU A 188 9.68 12.15 -0.52
N GLU A 189 10.75 11.62 -1.14
CA GLU A 189 11.28 12.15 -2.41
C GLU A 189 10.23 12.08 -3.53
N GLY A 190 9.56 10.92 -3.67
CA GLY A 190 8.54 10.73 -4.69
C GLY A 190 7.33 11.63 -4.54
N VAL A 191 6.91 11.88 -3.30
CA VAL A 191 5.82 12.81 -2.98
C VAL A 191 6.23 14.26 -3.25
N ALA A 192 7.47 14.65 -2.91
CA ALA A 192 7.99 15.98 -3.19
C ALA A 192 8.07 16.26 -4.70
N ASP A 193 8.41 15.24 -5.51
CA ASP A 193 8.45 15.30 -6.96
C ASP A 193 7.08 15.06 -7.63
N GLU A 194 6.02 14.84 -6.87
CA GLU A 194 4.65 14.51 -7.34
C GLU A 194 4.61 13.29 -8.29
N ARG A 195 5.51 12.31 -8.09
CA ARG A 195 5.59 11.11 -8.95
C ARG A 195 4.44 10.16 -8.67
N PHE A 196 3.75 9.71 -9.73
CA PHE A 196 2.68 8.72 -9.61
C PHE A 196 3.22 7.36 -9.14
N LEU A 197 4.27 6.81 -9.80
CA LEU A 197 4.92 5.57 -9.37
C LEU A 197 6.16 5.86 -8.52
N ILE A 198 6.11 5.42 -7.27
CA ILE A 198 7.24 5.45 -6.35
C ILE A 198 7.76 4.03 -6.20
N LEU A 199 8.99 3.79 -6.67
CA LEU A 199 9.59 2.47 -6.76
C LEU A 199 10.82 2.35 -5.84
N PRO A 200 10.65 1.88 -4.59
CA PRO A 200 11.78 1.65 -3.68
C PRO A 200 12.79 0.62 -4.17
N HIS A 201 12.37 -0.22 -5.13
CA HIS A 201 13.20 -1.19 -5.84
C HIS A 201 13.25 -0.77 -7.32
N PRO A 202 14.33 -0.11 -7.78
CA PRO A 202 14.38 0.48 -9.13
C PRO A 202 14.21 -0.52 -10.27
N GLU A 203 14.61 -1.78 -10.05
CA GLU A 203 14.48 -2.86 -11.02
C GLU A 203 13.02 -3.20 -11.38
N VAL A 204 12.06 -2.85 -10.53
CA VAL A 204 10.62 -3.04 -10.80
C VAL A 204 10.20 -2.36 -12.09
N LEU A 205 10.76 -1.18 -12.39
CA LEU A 205 10.45 -0.45 -13.62
C LEU A 205 10.85 -1.26 -14.85
N GLU A 206 12.03 -1.88 -14.82
CA GLU A 206 12.50 -2.71 -15.93
C GLU A 206 11.66 -3.97 -16.08
N TYR A 207 11.29 -4.62 -14.99
CA TYR A 207 10.38 -5.78 -15.02
C TYR A 207 9.01 -5.42 -15.61
N TYR A 208 8.48 -4.26 -15.24
CA TYR A 208 7.20 -3.77 -15.74
C TYR A 208 7.27 -3.45 -17.24
N ARG A 209 8.35 -2.82 -17.71
CA ARG A 209 8.60 -2.59 -19.14
C ARG A 209 8.64 -3.89 -19.94
N ARG A 210 9.37 -4.89 -19.45
CA ARG A 210 9.45 -6.22 -20.07
C ARG A 210 8.11 -6.93 -20.14
N LYS A 211 7.30 -6.79 -19.10
CA LYS A 211 5.91 -7.31 -19.09
C LYS A 211 5.09 -6.69 -20.21
N GLY A 212 5.17 -5.38 -20.41
CA GLY A 212 4.43 -4.67 -21.46
C GLY A 212 4.93 -4.92 -22.87
N GLN A 213 6.24 -5.16 -23.05
CA GLN A 213 6.84 -5.40 -24.36
C GLN A 213 6.49 -6.77 -24.96
N ASP A 214 6.47 -7.83 -24.14
CA ASP A 214 6.16 -9.19 -24.57
C ASP A 214 5.53 -9.97 -23.41
N TYR A 215 4.20 -9.90 -23.34
CA TYR A 215 3.43 -10.46 -22.25
C TYR A 215 3.56 -12.00 -22.16
N ASP A 216 3.59 -12.69 -23.31
CA ASP A 216 3.74 -14.15 -23.35
C ASP A 216 5.13 -14.61 -22.91
N ARG A 217 6.17 -13.90 -23.34
CA ARG A 217 7.54 -14.16 -22.90
C ARG A 217 7.67 -13.93 -21.37
N TRP A 218 7.07 -12.86 -20.86
CA TRP A 218 7.05 -12.56 -19.44
C TRP A 218 6.33 -13.67 -18.65
N LEU A 219 5.15 -14.13 -19.08
CA LEU A 219 4.43 -15.24 -18.46
C LEU A 219 5.24 -16.55 -18.45
N ARG A 220 5.97 -16.85 -19.54
CA ARG A 220 6.90 -17.99 -19.55
C ARG A 220 8.03 -17.83 -18.54
N GLY A 221 8.54 -16.62 -18.35
CA GLY A 221 9.52 -16.30 -17.32
C GLY A 221 8.99 -16.49 -15.91
N MET A 222 7.76 -16.00 -15.64
CA MET A 222 7.10 -16.14 -14.35
C MET A 222 6.79 -17.60 -13.99
N ARG A 223 6.44 -18.44 -14.97
CA ARG A 223 6.28 -19.89 -14.72
C ARG A 223 7.58 -20.53 -14.25
N ARG A 224 8.70 -20.24 -14.91
CA ARG A 224 10.02 -20.75 -14.47
C ARG A 224 10.40 -20.25 -13.06
N LEU A 225 10.10 -18.98 -12.76
CA LEU A 225 10.31 -18.44 -11.42
C LEU A 225 9.43 -19.14 -10.38
N HIS A 226 8.15 -19.36 -10.72
CA HIS A 226 7.23 -20.11 -9.88
C HIS A 226 7.78 -21.51 -9.57
N ASP A 227 8.19 -22.27 -10.58
CA ASP A 227 8.73 -23.61 -10.40
C ASP A 227 9.99 -23.62 -9.51
N LYS A 228 10.89 -22.65 -9.71
CA LYS A 228 12.07 -22.46 -8.86
C LYS A 228 11.69 -22.21 -7.39
N VAL A 229 10.75 -21.27 -7.16
CA VAL A 229 10.27 -20.92 -5.82
C VAL A 229 9.62 -22.12 -5.13
N MET A 230 8.80 -22.89 -5.86
CA MET A 230 8.16 -24.09 -5.32
C MET A 230 9.17 -25.18 -4.96
N GLN A 231 10.22 -25.35 -5.75
CA GLN A 231 11.30 -26.32 -5.45
C GLN A 231 12.16 -25.89 -4.25
N GLU A 232 12.49 -24.62 -4.14
CA GLU A 232 13.40 -24.10 -3.11
C GLU A 232 12.73 -23.95 -1.74
N PHE A 233 11.47 -23.54 -1.71
CA PHE A 233 10.75 -23.20 -0.48
C PHE A 233 9.61 -24.16 -0.13
N GLY A 234 9.40 -25.23 -0.93
CA GLY A 234 8.51 -26.36 -0.57
C GLY A 234 7.03 -26.04 -0.50
N GLY A 235 6.54 -25.07 -1.28
CA GLY A 235 5.16 -24.62 -1.26
C GLY A 235 5.05 -23.10 -1.27
N ILE A 236 3.92 -22.55 -0.79
CA ILE A 236 3.63 -21.11 -0.82
C ILE A 236 4.59 -20.34 0.11
N ALA A 237 5.81 -20.09 -0.37
CA ALA A 237 6.79 -19.24 0.30
C ALA A 237 6.76 -17.85 -0.33
N VAL A 238 6.05 -16.95 0.31
CA VAL A 238 5.98 -15.53 -0.07
C VAL A 238 6.44 -14.69 1.10
#